data_16ff7c1f20fcec79a4941cd5873ecd7f
#
_entry.id   16ff7c1f20fcec79a4941cd5873ecd7f
#
_cell.length_a   1.000
_cell.length_b   1.000
_cell.length_c   1.000
_cell.angle_alpha   90.00
_cell.angle_beta   90.00
_cell.angle_gamma   90.00
#
_symmetry.space_group_name_H-M   'P 1'
#
loop_
_entity.id
_entity.type
_entity.pdbx_description
1 polymer ?
#
loop_
_entity_poly.entity_id
_entity_poly.type
_entity_poly.pdbx_seq_one_letter_code
_entity_poly.pdbx_strand_id
1 'polypeptide(L)'
;MDDYGLVSIITPTWACAPFICETIRSIQAQTYQNWELLIQDDCSTDNTLEVVRPYMEMDSRIKYECNPTNSGAAVTRNNALRRAKGRWIAFLDSDDLWMPEKLEHQLKFMVENGYAF
;
A
#
# COMPACT_ATOMS: atom_id res chain seq x y z
N MET A 1 -0.29 20.31 -8.00
CA MET A 1 -0.84 19.71 -6.79
C MET A 1 0.10 19.95 -5.62
N ASP A 2 -0.44 20.27 -4.46
CA ASP A 2 0.37 20.46 -3.27
C ASP A 2 1.01 19.14 -2.82
N ASP A 3 2.23 19.22 -2.33
CA ASP A 3 2.92 18.07 -1.77
C ASP A 3 2.77 18.10 -0.25
N TYR A 4 2.08 17.12 0.29
CA TYR A 4 1.85 16.99 1.73
C TYR A 4 2.86 16.08 2.42
N GLY A 5 3.75 15.46 1.66
CA GLY A 5 4.73 14.50 2.15
C GLY A 5 4.44 13.07 1.71
N LEU A 6 5.39 12.20 1.94
CA LEU A 6 5.28 10.79 1.53
C LEU A 6 4.18 10.07 2.32
N VAL A 7 3.36 9.32 1.61
CA VAL A 7 2.35 8.43 2.19
C VAL A 7 2.85 6.99 2.09
N SER A 8 2.92 6.29 3.22
CA SER A 8 3.16 4.85 3.21
C SER A 8 1.83 4.12 3.21
N ILE A 9 1.56 3.42 2.11
CA ILE A 9 0.33 2.64 1.95
C ILE A 9 0.63 1.21 2.38
N ILE A 10 -0.06 0.75 3.41
CA ILE A 10 0.15 -0.56 4.03
C ILE A 10 -0.89 -1.53 3.47
N THR A 11 -0.43 -2.58 2.80
CA THR A 11 -1.31 -3.58 2.18
C THR A 11 -0.91 -4.98 2.68
N PRO A 12 -1.52 -5.43 3.78
CA PRO A 12 -1.35 -6.82 4.22
C PRO A 12 -2.00 -7.73 3.19
N THR A 13 -1.33 -8.82 2.85
CA THR A 13 -1.70 -9.66 1.71
C THR A 13 -1.62 -11.12 2.07
N TRP A 14 -2.66 -11.89 1.69
CA TRP A 14 -2.64 -13.33 1.74
C TRP A 14 -3.54 -13.89 0.64
N ALA A 15 -2.96 -14.70 -0.26
CA ALA A 15 -3.69 -15.40 -1.33
C ALA A 15 -4.58 -14.48 -2.18
N CYS A 16 -4.08 -13.31 -2.55
CA CYS A 16 -4.84 -12.28 -3.27
C CYS A 16 -4.43 -12.12 -4.73
N ALA A 17 -3.79 -13.12 -5.33
CA ALA A 17 -3.36 -13.03 -6.73
C ALA A 17 -4.46 -12.58 -7.70
N PRO A 18 -5.74 -13.03 -7.58
CA PRO A 18 -6.78 -12.58 -8.51
C PRO A 18 -7.14 -11.09 -8.37
N PHE A 19 -6.82 -10.44 -7.26
CA PHE A 19 -7.32 -9.10 -6.94
C PHE A 19 -6.22 -8.04 -6.85
N ILE A 20 -5.01 -8.44 -6.47
CA ILE A 20 -3.98 -7.48 -6.07
C ILE A 20 -3.53 -6.56 -7.20
N CYS A 21 -3.57 -7.02 -8.44
CA CYS A 21 -3.18 -6.19 -9.59
C CYS A 21 -4.14 -5.02 -9.79
N GLU A 22 -5.44 -5.22 -9.61
CA GLU A 22 -6.40 -4.12 -9.68
C GLU A 22 -6.21 -3.14 -8.54
N THR A 23 -5.91 -3.65 -7.34
CA THR A 23 -5.59 -2.82 -6.17
C THR A 23 -4.36 -1.94 -6.45
N ILE A 24 -3.29 -2.51 -6.99
CA ILE A 24 -2.08 -1.76 -7.36
C ILE A 24 -2.42 -0.68 -8.38
N ARG A 25 -3.18 -1.01 -9.41
CA ARG A 25 -3.55 -0.04 -10.45
C ARG A 25 -4.37 1.12 -9.87
N SER A 26 -5.23 0.85 -8.88
CA SER A 26 -5.99 1.91 -8.22
C SER A 26 -5.10 2.88 -7.45
N ILE A 27 -3.99 2.40 -6.91
CA ILE A 27 -2.99 3.23 -6.24
C ILE A 27 -2.21 4.04 -7.28
N GLN A 28 -1.78 3.42 -8.36
CA GLN A 28 -1.04 4.11 -9.43
C GLN A 28 -1.88 5.19 -10.11
N ALA A 29 -3.20 5.05 -10.11
CA ALA A 29 -4.13 6.01 -10.69
C ALA A 29 -4.50 7.16 -9.73
N GLN A 30 -3.96 7.20 -8.52
CA GLN A 30 -4.22 8.28 -7.58
C GLN A 30 -3.72 9.62 -8.12
N THR A 31 -4.49 10.67 -7.93
CA THR A 31 -4.07 12.02 -8.31
C THR A 31 -2.87 12.48 -7.49
N TYR A 32 -2.78 12.04 -6.23
CA TYR A 32 -1.61 12.27 -5.39
C TYR A 32 -0.57 11.17 -5.62
N GLN A 33 0.63 11.53 -6.08
CA GLN A 33 1.63 10.57 -6.55
C GLN A 33 2.79 10.34 -5.57
N ASN A 34 2.88 11.08 -4.48
CA ASN A 34 3.97 10.92 -3.52
C ASN A 34 3.64 9.85 -2.47
N TRP A 35 3.76 8.60 -2.87
CA TRP A 35 3.47 7.44 -2.02
C TRP A 35 4.48 6.32 -2.24
N GLU A 36 4.59 5.45 -1.25
CA GLU A 36 5.19 4.13 -1.36
C GLU A 36 4.12 3.09 -1.03
N LEU A 37 4.13 1.97 -1.72
CA LEU A 37 3.22 0.86 -1.45
C LEU A 37 4.00 -0.28 -0.82
N LEU A 38 3.64 -0.61 0.41
CA LEU A 38 4.28 -1.68 1.17
C LEU A 38 3.35 -2.89 1.22
N ILE A 39 3.61 -3.83 0.31
CA ILE A 39 2.89 -5.11 0.28
C ILE A 39 3.61 -6.04 1.23
N GLN A 40 2.92 -6.48 2.27
CA GLN A 40 3.44 -7.43 3.23
C GLN A 40 2.65 -8.72 3.10
N ASP A 41 3.31 -9.77 2.63
CA ASP A 41 2.67 -11.05 2.34
C ASP A 41 2.79 -11.99 3.53
N ASP A 42 1.68 -12.54 3.97
CA ASP A 42 1.62 -13.49 5.08
C ASP A 42 1.77 -14.93 4.59
N CYS A 43 2.82 -15.19 3.82
CA CYS A 43 3.16 -16.52 3.29
C CYS A 43 2.09 -17.08 2.34
N SER A 44 1.68 -16.29 1.34
CA SER A 44 0.76 -16.75 0.30
C SER A 44 1.29 -18.01 -0.39
N THR A 45 0.40 -18.95 -0.63
CA THR A 45 0.71 -20.21 -1.30
C THR A 45 0.33 -20.20 -2.80
N ASP A 46 -0.32 -19.14 -3.24
CA ASP A 46 -0.66 -18.92 -4.65
C ASP A 46 0.47 -18.15 -5.37
N ASN A 47 0.19 -17.68 -6.59
CA ASN A 47 1.19 -16.95 -7.39
C ASN A 47 1.17 -15.42 -7.15
N THR A 48 0.82 -14.98 -5.93
CA THR A 48 0.74 -13.55 -5.60
C THR A 48 2.02 -12.80 -5.95
N LEU A 49 3.17 -13.29 -5.51
CA LEU A 49 4.45 -12.62 -5.82
C LEU A 49 4.69 -12.50 -7.32
N GLU A 50 4.38 -13.56 -8.06
CA GLU A 50 4.62 -13.58 -9.51
C GLU A 50 3.79 -12.52 -10.24
N VAL A 51 2.53 -12.32 -9.83
CA VAL A 51 1.68 -11.31 -10.48
C VAL A 51 2.02 -9.89 -10.06
N VAL A 52 2.62 -9.70 -8.90
CA VAL A 52 3.08 -8.38 -8.41
C VAL A 52 4.41 -7.99 -9.03
N ARG A 53 5.27 -8.96 -9.34
CA ARG A 53 6.64 -8.71 -9.80
C ARG A 53 6.77 -7.73 -10.96
N PRO A 54 5.94 -7.81 -12.04
CA PRO A 54 6.04 -6.83 -13.12
C PRO A 54 5.80 -5.39 -12.66
N TYR A 55 4.90 -5.19 -11.71
CA TYR A 55 4.63 -3.85 -11.16
C TYR A 55 5.82 -3.31 -10.38
N MET A 56 6.49 -4.16 -9.61
CA MET A 56 7.70 -3.76 -8.89
C MET A 56 8.85 -3.39 -9.83
N GLU A 57 8.98 -4.11 -10.92
CA GLU A 57 10.03 -3.85 -11.91
C GLU A 57 9.82 -2.52 -12.63
N MET A 58 8.58 -2.11 -12.83
CA MET A 58 8.23 -0.87 -13.53
C MET A 58 8.03 0.33 -12.60
N ASP A 59 7.79 0.11 -11.31
CA ASP A 59 7.50 1.18 -10.36
C ASP A 59 8.24 0.90 -9.05
N SER A 60 9.31 1.65 -8.80
CA SER A 60 10.15 1.47 -7.61
C SER A 60 9.46 1.83 -6.29
N ARG A 61 8.30 2.49 -6.35
CA ARG A 61 7.50 2.80 -5.16
C ARG A 61 6.79 1.58 -4.59
N ILE A 62 6.68 0.49 -5.37
CA ILE A 62 6.02 -0.74 -4.97
C ILE A 62 7.06 -1.69 -4.40
N LYS A 63 6.87 -2.06 -3.13
CA LYS A 63 7.82 -2.88 -2.37
C LYS A 63 7.10 -4.07 -1.76
N TYR A 64 7.68 -5.26 -1.94
CA TYR A 64 7.09 -6.52 -1.50
C TYR A 64 8.01 -7.21 -0.51
N GLU A 65 7.44 -7.70 0.59
CA GLU A 65 8.15 -8.52 1.56
C GLU A 65 7.22 -9.62 2.05
N CYS A 66 7.79 -10.80 2.28
CA CYS A 66 7.03 -11.94 2.81
C CYS A 66 7.40 -12.16 4.27
N ASN A 67 6.40 -12.45 5.11
CA ASN A 67 6.66 -12.88 6.47
C ASN A 67 7.41 -14.21 6.48
N PRO A 68 8.27 -14.46 7.48
CA PRO A 68 8.95 -15.76 7.59
C PRO A 68 7.99 -16.93 7.78
N THR A 69 6.87 -16.70 8.45
CA THR A 69 5.82 -17.69 8.70
C THR A 69 4.46 -17.03 8.60
N ASN A 70 3.42 -17.82 8.41
CA ASN A 70 2.04 -17.32 8.46
C ASN A 70 1.75 -16.85 9.89
N SER A 71 1.52 -15.55 10.05
CA SER A 71 1.51 -14.87 11.35
C SER A 71 0.22 -14.14 11.68
N GLY A 72 -0.71 -14.03 10.73
CA GLY A 72 -1.97 -13.33 10.91
C GLY A 72 -1.93 -11.86 10.53
N ALA A 73 -3.10 -11.25 10.44
CA ALA A 73 -3.26 -9.90 9.91
C ALA A 73 -2.58 -8.82 10.76
N ALA A 74 -2.65 -8.92 12.09
CA ALA A 74 -2.05 -7.92 12.98
C ALA A 74 -0.52 -7.89 12.87
N VAL A 75 0.13 -9.06 12.89
CA VAL A 75 1.58 -9.16 12.76
C VAL A 75 2.01 -8.70 11.37
N THR A 76 1.29 -9.09 10.33
CA THR A 76 1.57 -8.70 8.95
C THR A 76 1.53 -7.18 8.80
N ARG A 77 0.50 -6.55 9.35
CA ARG A 77 0.37 -5.09 9.33
C ARG A 77 1.52 -4.41 10.08
N ASN A 78 1.89 -4.93 11.24
CA ASN A 78 3.01 -4.39 12.02
C ASN A 78 4.35 -4.55 11.28
N ASN A 79 4.57 -5.65 10.59
CA ASN A 79 5.79 -5.85 9.81
C ASN A 79 5.90 -4.82 8.68
N ALA A 80 4.79 -4.52 8.01
CA ALA A 80 4.76 -3.46 7.00
C ALA A 80 5.03 -2.08 7.61
N LEU A 81 4.42 -1.79 8.76
CA LEU A 81 4.62 -0.52 9.46
C LEU A 81 6.08 -0.26 9.82
N ARG A 82 6.84 -1.29 10.16
CA ARG A 82 8.27 -1.15 10.45
C ARG A 82 9.07 -0.68 9.25
N ARG A 83 8.59 -0.94 8.04
CA ARG A 83 9.24 -0.55 6.78
C ARG A 83 8.82 0.85 6.32
N ALA A 84 7.77 1.42 6.91
CA ALA A 84 7.18 2.68 6.47
C ALA A 84 8.12 3.85 6.71
N LYS A 85 8.31 4.68 5.68
CA LYS A 85 9.15 5.88 5.72
C LYS A 85 8.32 7.15 5.56
N GLY A 86 7.01 7.02 5.38
CA GLY A 86 6.13 8.13 5.09
C GLY A 86 5.81 8.97 6.30
N ARG A 87 5.47 10.23 6.02
CA ARG A 87 4.90 11.14 7.00
C ARG A 87 3.48 10.70 7.40
N TRP A 88 2.77 10.08 6.46
CA TRP A 88 1.38 9.63 6.61
C TRP A 88 1.31 8.13 6.39
N ILE A 89 0.39 7.50 7.10
CA ILE A 89 0.14 6.06 6.96
C ILE A 89 -1.29 5.88 6.45
N ALA A 90 -1.46 5.09 5.41
CA ALA A 90 -2.77 4.70 4.89
C ALA A 90 -2.84 3.17 4.80
N PHE A 91 -4.01 2.61 5.05
CA PHE A 91 -4.24 1.18 4.97
C PHE A 91 -5.16 0.86 3.78
N LEU A 92 -4.79 -0.14 3.01
CA LEU A 92 -5.59 -0.63 1.89
C LEU A 92 -5.47 -2.14 1.83
N ASP A 93 -6.59 -2.83 1.94
CA ASP A 93 -6.61 -4.29 1.81
C ASP A 93 -6.32 -4.70 0.36
N SER A 94 -5.70 -5.87 0.19
CA SER A 94 -5.21 -6.33 -1.12
C SER A 94 -6.31 -6.71 -2.11
N ASP A 95 -7.56 -6.65 -1.71
CA ASP A 95 -8.74 -6.88 -2.55
C ASP A 95 -9.65 -5.65 -2.67
N ASP A 96 -9.21 -4.50 -2.15
CA ASP A 96 -9.96 -3.25 -2.23
C ASP A 96 -9.43 -2.34 -3.33
N LEU A 97 -10.24 -1.35 -3.69
CA LEU A 97 -9.90 -0.33 -4.68
C LEU A 97 -10.15 1.06 -4.11
N TRP A 98 -9.28 2.00 -4.49
CA TRP A 98 -9.46 3.40 -4.14
C TRP A 98 -9.94 4.22 -5.34
N MET A 99 -10.83 5.19 -5.08
CA MET A 99 -11.17 6.21 -6.06
C MET A 99 -9.94 7.09 -6.35
N PRO A 100 -9.81 7.63 -7.57
CA PRO A 100 -8.59 8.35 -7.96
C PRO A 100 -8.19 9.52 -7.06
N GLU A 101 -9.15 10.21 -6.45
CA GLU A 101 -8.90 11.40 -5.63
C GLU A 101 -8.84 11.10 -4.13
N LYS A 102 -8.84 9.84 -3.72
CA LYS A 102 -8.94 9.48 -2.30
C LYS A 102 -7.80 10.06 -1.46
N LEU A 103 -6.55 9.85 -1.89
CA LEU A 103 -5.40 10.35 -1.13
C LEU A 103 -5.37 11.88 -1.11
N GLU A 104 -5.59 12.51 -2.25
CA GLU A 104 -5.61 13.97 -2.34
C GLU A 104 -6.63 14.59 -1.40
N HIS A 105 -7.88 14.11 -1.45
CA HIS A 105 -8.95 14.64 -0.61
C HIS A 105 -8.68 14.39 0.87
N GLN A 106 -8.21 13.21 1.22
CA GLN A 106 -7.96 12.87 2.61
C GLN A 106 -6.81 13.68 3.19
N LEU A 107 -5.71 13.82 2.45
CA LEU A 107 -4.56 14.60 2.88
C LEU A 107 -4.90 16.08 3.04
N LYS A 108 -5.62 16.63 2.07
CA LYS A 108 -6.06 18.02 2.13
C LYS A 108 -6.92 18.27 3.36
N PHE A 109 -7.89 17.38 3.62
CA PHE A 109 -8.76 17.47 4.79
C PHE A 109 -7.93 17.42 6.09
N MET A 110 -7.01 16.48 6.19
CA MET A 110 -6.20 16.30 7.41
C MET A 110 -5.30 17.50 7.67
N VAL A 111 -4.65 18.02 6.64
CA VAL A 111 -3.78 19.18 6.78
C VAL A 111 -4.56 20.44 7.12
N GLU A 112 -5.68 20.70 6.45
CA GLU A 112 -6.52 21.88 6.71
C GLU A 112 -7.15 21.87 8.10
N ASN A 113 -7.36 20.71 8.69
CA ASN A 113 -7.95 20.56 10.01
C ASN A 113 -6.93 20.30 11.11
N GLY A 114 -5.63 20.39 10.80
CA GLY A 114 -4.56 20.28 11.78
C GLY A 114 -4.28 18.86 12.27
N TYR A 115 -4.74 17.83 11.58
CA TYR A 115 -4.40 16.45 11.93
C TYR A 115 -2.98 16.13 11.46
N ALA A 116 -2.25 15.40 12.31
CA ALA A 116 -0.92 14.92 12.00
C ALA A 116 -0.66 13.60 12.74
N PHE A 117 0.28 12.84 12.25
CA PHE A 117 0.75 11.65 12.93
C PHE A 117 1.91 11.98 13.84
#